data_412b333ce2b0fa87a148c48681ed14a6
#
_entry.id   412b333ce2b0fa87a148c48681ed14a6
#
_cell.length_a   1.000
_cell.length_b   1.000
_cell.length_c   1.000
_cell.angle_alpha   90.00
_cell.angle_beta   90.00
_cell.angle_gamma   90.00
#
_symmetry.space_group_name_H-M   'P 1'
#
loop_
_entity.id
_entity.type
_entity.pdbx_description
1 polymer ?
#
loop_
_entity_poly.entity_id
_entity_poly.type
_entity_poly.pdbx_seq_one_letter_code
_entity_poly.pdbx_strand_id
1 'polypeptide(L)'
;DSDHITIKNGNIDVLKYTEEVLFSVKNFYLDVEGLAIEDTISKELLPFGFDNYHIKGNQFFVRLSDYGATAESIDTNDKLTKVKNFHLQPIISHQDFQKRNPQQLNIFDVKIAQLSLKEIVLEKKKLGLTNASFNGTNIVIFKTNAKQQAKKDDAVKTAIDIQEVISTNATLKIVNPNQQDFLNTGIFDVNVKKIIYDNETAKSPIPFLYENFDIKG
;
A
#
# COMPACT_ATOMS: atom_id res chain seq x y z
N ASP A 1 -18.34 -7.92 -26.40
CA ASP A 1 -17.14 -7.07 -26.31
C ASP A 1 -17.59 -5.61 -26.32
N SER A 2 -17.02 -4.79 -25.48
CA SER A 2 -17.24 -3.33 -25.51
C SER A 2 -15.92 -2.67 -25.82
N ASP A 3 -15.86 -1.93 -26.92
CA ASP A 3 -14.62 -1.28 -27.34
C ASP A 3 -14.20 -0.16 -26.38
N HIS A 4 -15.16 0.43 -25.69
CA HIS A 4 -14.88 1.56 -24.80
C HIS A 4 -15.96 1.74 -23.72
N ILE A 5 -15.53 1.87 -22.46
CA ILE A 5 -16.40 2.20 -21.33
C ILE A 5 -15.87 3.44 -20.62
N THR A 6 -16.71 4.46 -20.49
CA THR A 6 -16.36 5.66 -19.73
C THR A 6 -17.40 5.95 -18.64
N ILE A 7 -16.93 6.18 -17.43
CA ILE A 7 -17.73 6.69 -16.30
C ILE A 7 -17.16 8.05 -15.89
N LYS A 8 -18.01 9.07 -15.75
CA LYS A 8 -17.59 10.43 -15.36
C LYS A 8 -18.36 10.90 -14.13
N ASN A 9 -17.64 11.55 -13.21
CA ASN A 9 -18.20 12.19 -12.00
C ASN A 9 -19.01 11.24 -11.11
N GLY A 10 -18.66 9.95 -11.07
CA GLY A 10 -19.28 8.96 -10.20
C GLY A 10 -18.89 9.16 -8.73
N ASN A 11 -19.76 8.72 -7.82
CA ASN A 11 -19.40 8.48 -6.43
C ASN A 11 -19.67 7.02 -6.13
N ILE A 12 -18.74 6.37 -5.45
CA ILE A 12 -18.86 4.95 -5.09
C ILE A 12 -18.69 4.83 -3.58
N ASP A 13 -19.68 4.25 -2.92
CA ASP A 13 -19.60 3.86 -1.52
C ASP A 13 -19.93 2.37 -1.41
N VAL A 14 -19.02 1.61 -0.81
CA VAL A 14 -19.22 0.19 -0.48
C VAL A 14 -19.40 0.09 1.01
N LEU A 15 -20.56 -0.40 1.43
CA LEU A 15 -20.94 -0.49 2.83
C LEU A 15 -21.07 -1.96 3.25
N LYS A 16 -20.78 -2.25 4.52
CA LYS A 16 -21.29 -3.46 5.17
C LYS A 16 -22.80 -3.32 5.37
N TYR A 17 -23.49 -4.44 5.61
CA TYR A 17 -24.91 -4.40 5.98
C TYR A 17 -25.16 -3.61 7.29
N THR A 18 -24.12 -3.36 8.10
CA THR A 18 -24.14 -2.51 9.30
C THR A 18 -23.95 -1.02 9.00
N GLU A 19 -24.02 -0.61 7.72
CA GLU A 19 -23.78 0.76 7.22
C GLU A 19 -22.34 1.26 7.41
N GLU A 20 -21.43 0.41 7.88
CA GLU A 20 -20.01 0.75 8.01
C GLU A 20 -19.35 0.85 6.63
N VAL A 21 -18.73 2.00 6.34
CA VAL A 21 -18.04 2.23 5.07
C VAL A 21 -16.80 1.33 4.97
N LEU A 22 -16.73 0.53 3.91
CA LEU A 22 -15.56 -0.29 3.56
C LEU A 22 -14.66 0.39 2.55
N PHE A 23 -15.27 1.07 1.58
CA PHE A 23 -14.58 1.82 0.54
C PHE A 23 -15.43 3.00 0.12
N SER A 24 -14.80 4.12 -0.15
CA SER A 24 -15.46 5.26 -0.79
C SER A 24 -14.52 6.02 -1.72
N VAL A 25 -15.09 6.60 -2.77
CA VAL A 25 -14.40 7.50 -3.69
C VAL A 25 -15.38 8.50 -4.27
N LYS A 26 -14.96 9.76 -4.40
CA LYS A 26 -15.75 10.82 -5.02
C LYS A 26 -15.11 11.31 -6.31
N ASN A 27 -15.97 11.90 -7.20
CA ASN A 27 -15.57 12.36 -8.52
C ASN A 27 -14.81 11.28 -9.30
N PHE A 28 -15.32 10.05 -9.21
CA PHE A 28 -14.72 8.90 -9.85
C PHE A 28 -14.83 9.03 -11.37
N TYR A 29 -13.70 8.83 -12.02
CA TYR A 29 -13.57 8.71 -13.46
C TYR A 29 -12.97 7.36 -13.79
N LEU A 30 -13.57 6.66 -14.72
CA LEU A 30 -13.08 5.43 -15.31
C LEU A 30 -13.15 5.53 -16.82
N ASP A 31 -12.09 5.17 -17.47
CA ASP A 31 -11.98 5.01 -18.91
C ASP A 31 -11.27 3.69 -19.19
N VAL A 32 -11.91 2.80 -19.93
CA VAL A 32 -11.38 1.47 -20.26
C VAL A 32 -11.59 1.21 -21.73
N GLU A 33 -10.53 0.83 -22.42
CA GLU A 33 -10.53 0.45 -23.83
C GLU A 33 -10.24 -1.05 -23.97
N GLY A 34 -10.86 -1.69 -24.96
CA GLY A 34 -10.62 -3.09 -25.31
C GLY A 34 -11.04 -4.08 -24.21
N LEU A 35 -12.17 -3.80 -23.50
CA LEU A 35 -12.66 -4.71 -22.48
C LEU A 35 -13.09 -6.04 -23.09
N ALA A 36 -12.42 -7.10 -22.74
CA ALA A 36 -12.72 -8.47 -23.14
C ALA A 36 -12.95 -9.36 -21.90
N ILE A 37 -14.03 -10.14 -21.94
CA ILE A 37 -14.30 -11.20 -20.98
C ILE A 37 -13.98 -12.52 -21.68
N GLU A 38 -12.91 -13.18 -21.28
CA GLU A 38 -12.48 -14.46 -21.84
C GLU A 38 -12.66 -15.59 -20.82
N ASP A 39 -13.20 -16.72 -21.26
CA ASP A 39 -13.36 -17.90 -20.41
C ASP A 39 -12.03 -18.50 -19.91
N THR A 40 -10.92 -18.15 -20.57
CA THR A 40 -9.57 -18.60 -20.25
C THR A 40 -8.85 -17.78 -19.17
N ILE A 41 -9.37 -16.62 -18.76
CA ILE A 41 -8.77 -15.69 -17.78
C ILE A 41 -8.86 -16.20 -16.34
N SER A 42 -9.30 -17.41 -16.10
CA SER A 42 -9.41 -18.02 -14.76
C SER A 42 -8.07 -18.09 -13.98
N LYS A 43 -6.94 -17.75 -14.60
CA LYS A 43 -5.61 -17.72 -13.96
C LYS A 43 -5.16 -16.33 -13.53
N GLU A 44 -5.82 -15.28 -13.98
CA GLU A 44 -5.47 -13.90 -13.66
C GLU A 44 -6.24 -13.40 -12.43
N LEU A 45 -5.77 -12.30 -11.85
CA LEU A 45 -6.42 -11.65 -10.68
C LEU A 45 -7.79 -11.06 -11.03
N LEU A 46 -7.98 -10.64 -12.28
CA LEU A 46 -9.22 -10.06 -12.78
C LEU A 46 -9.84 -11.01 -13.82
N PRO A 47 -11.17 -11.21 -13.79
CA PRO A 47 -11.86 -12.08 -14.74
C PRO A 47 -12.11 -11.43 -16.10
N PHE A 48 -11.37 -10.39 -16.44
CA PHE A 48 -11.48 -9.64 -17.70
C PHE A 48 -10.13 -9.06 -18.09
N GLY A 49 -9.89 -8.96 -19.38
CA GLY A 49 -8.76 -8.26 -19.98
C GLY A 49 -9.17 -6.87 -20.48
N PHE A 50 -8.22 -5.98 -20.65
CA PHE A 50 -8.39 -4.66 -21.25
C PHE A 50 -7.06 -4.24 -21.90
N ASP A 51 -7.16 -3.40 -22.94
CA ASP A 51 -5.98 -2.85 -23.60
C ASP A 51 -5.38 -1.68 -22.84
N ASN A 52 -6.23 -0.74 -22.45
CA ASN A 52 -5.84 0.44 -21.68
C ASN A 52 -6.89 0.77 -20.62
N TYR A 53 -6.44 1.39 -19.54
CA TYR A 53 -7.33 1.96 -18.54
C TYR A 53 -6.82 3.29 -18.01
N HIS A 54 -7.75 4.13 -17.55
CA HIS A 54 -7.45 5.33 -16.81
C HIS A 54 -8.48 5.51 -15.70
N ILE A 55 -8.03 5.54 -14.46
CA ILE A 55 -8.86 5.68 -13.27
C ILE A 55 -8.42 6.93 -12.50
N LYS A 56 -9.36 7.80 -12.18
CA LYS A 56 -9.14 8.94 -11.29
C LYS A 56 -10.23 9.02 -10.25
N GLY A 57 -9.91 9.65 -9.15
CA GLY A 57 -10.90 10.00 -8.14
C GLY A 57 -10.30 10.80 -7.01
N ASN A 58 -11.17 11.31 -6.15
CA ASN A 58 -10.81 12.14 -5.00
C ASN A 58 -11.41 11.56 -3.72
N GLN A 59 -10.87 11.95 -2.59
CA GLN A 59 -11.38 11.56 -1.27
C GLN A 59 -11.54 10.04 -1.14
N PHE A 60 -10.49 9.31 -1.49
CA PHE A 60 -10.46 7.85 -1.31
C PHE A 60 -10.43 7.49 0.16
N PHE A 61 -11.20 6.48 0.52
CA PHE A 61 -11.13 5.79 1.78
C PHE A 61 -11.24 4.29 1.55
N VAL A 62 -10.41 3.51 2.22
CA VAL A 62 -10.55 2.06 2.30
C VAL A 62 -10.28 1.58 3.72
N ARG A 63 -11.16 0.71 4.21
CA ARG A 63 -10.99 0.04 5.50
C ARG A 63 -10.20 -1.26 5.32
N LEU A 64 -9.10 -1.37 6.05
CA LEU A 64 -8.21 -2.53 6.07
C LEU A 64 -8.20 -3.12 7.49
N SER A 65 -9.25 -3.86 7.86
CA SER A 65 -9.47 -4.36 9.22
C SER A 65 -9.60 -3.19 10.23
N ASP A 66 -8.68 -3.06 11.17
CA ASP A 66 -8.63 -1.99 12.18
C ASP A 66 -7.86 -0.74 11.70
N TYR A 67 -7.41 -0.72 10.44
CA TYR A 67 -6.81 0.44 9.77
C TYR A 67 -7.78 1.08 8.78
N GLY A 68 -7.63 2.39 8.59
CA GLY A 68 -8.17 3.13 7.48
C GLY A 68 -7.05 3.71 6.62
N ALA A 69 -7.14 3.54 5.32
CA ALA A 69 -6.28 4.24 4.38
C ALA A 69 -7.08 5.29 3.62
N THR A 70 -6.57 6.51 3.55
CA THR A 70 -7.18 7.62 2.82
C THR A 70 -6.22 8.18 1.79
N ALA A 71 -6.74 8.79 0.73
CA ALA A 71 -5.98 9.61 -0.18
C ALA A 71 -6.84 10.78 -0.68
N GLU A 72 -6.22 11.95 -0.83
CA GLU A 72 -6.89 13.11 -1.43
C GLU A 72 -7.26 12.84 -2.88
N SER A 73 -6.32 12.27 -3.65
CA SER A 73 -6.55 11.89 -5.04
C SER A 73 -5.71 10.70 -5.45
N ILE A 74 -6.26 9.90 -6.36
CA ILE A 74 -5.56 8.85 -7.09
C ILE A 74 -5.78 9.09 -8.58
N ASP A 75 -4.71 8.97 -9.37
CA ASP A 75 -4.70 9.03 -10.82
C ASP A 75 -3.83 7.89 -11.32
N THR A 76 -4.42 6.88 -11.96
CA THR A 76 -3.72 5.65 -12.35
C THR A 76 -4.09 5.20 -13.76
N ASN A 77 -3.09 4.77 -14.49
CA ASN A 77 -3.21 4.12 -15.79
C ASN A 77 -2.21 2.94 -15.87
N ASP A 78 -2.12 2.31 -17.02
CA ASP A 78 -1.23 1.17 -17.31
C ASP A 78 0.26 1.43 -16.98
N LYS A 79 0.72 2.69 -17.02
CA LYS A 79 2.13 3.07 -16.86
C LYS A 79 2.44 3.70 -15.51
N LEU A 80 1.49 4.42 -14.94
CA LEU A 80 1.77 5.31 -13.83
C LEU A 80 0.58 5.44 -12.88
N THR A 81 0.84 5.21 -11.61
CA THR A 81 -0.08 5.55 -10.51
C THR A 81 0.47 6.70 -9.71
N LYS A 82 -0.32 7.75 -9.54
CA LYS A 82 -0.02 8.89 -8.66
C LYS A 82 -1.05 8.96 -7.55
N VAL A 83 -0.57 9.13 -6.32
CA VAL A 83 -1.42 9.30 -5.14
C VAL A 83 -0.97 10.55 -4.40
N LYS A 84 -1.92 11.39 -3.97
CA LYS A 84 -1.65 12.59 -3.17
C LYS A 84 -2.24 12.42 -1.77
N ASN A 85 -1.49 12.91 -0.78
CA ASN A 85 -1.88 12.97 0.63
C ASN A 85 -2.45 11.63 1.14
N PHE A 86 -1.67 10.56 0.92
CA PHE A 86 -1.98 9.23 1.47
C PHE A 86 -1.78 9.21 2.98
N HIS A 87 -2.72 8.60 3.70
CA HIS A 87 -2.61 8.40 5.13
C HIS A 87 -3.17 7.03 5.52
N LEU A 88 -2.33 6.18 6.08
CA LEU A 88 -2.71 4.91 6.72
C LEU A 88 -2.64 5.09 8.23
N GLN A 89 -3.73 4.87 8.94
CA GLN A 89 -3.80 4.99 10.40
C GLN A 89 -4.79 3.99 11.00
N PRO A 90 -4.66 3.63 12.29
CA PRO A 90 -5.70 2.89 12.98
C PRO A 90 -6.98 3.73 13.04
N ILE A 91 -8.15 3.07 12.85
CA ILE A 91 -9.48 3.70 12.95
C ILE A 91 -10.12 3.51 14.30
N ILE A 92 -9.42 2.85 15.21
CA ILE A 92 -9.79 2.64 16.61
C ILE A 92 -8.66 3.12 17.52
N SER A 93 -8.92 3.27 18.81
CA SER A 93 -7.87 3.65 19.76
C SER A 93 -6.74 2.61 19.81
N HIS A 94 -5.50 3.04 20.13
CA HIS A 94 -4.38 2.11 20.29
C HIS A 94 -4.65 1.04 21.35
N GLN A 95 -5.39 1.36 22.41
CA GLN A 95 -5.78 0.40 23.44
C GLN A 95 -6.72 -0.68 22.89
N ASP A 96 -7.73 -0.28 22.11
CA ASP A 96 -8.66 -1.23 21.50
C ASP A 96 -7.99 -2.02 20.39
N PHE A 97 -7.07 -1.40 19.65
CA PHE A 97 -6.25 -2.09 18.67
C PHE A 97 -5.43 -3.23 19.32
N GLN A 98 -4.77 -2.96 20.44
CA GLN A 98 -4.01 -3.96 21.18
C GLN A 98 -4.90 -5.08 21.75
N LYS A 99 -6.10 -4.76 22.24
CA LYS A 99 -7.07 -5.77 22.73
C LYS A 99 -7.50 -6.70 21.59
N ARG A 100 -7.77 -6.17 20.40
CA ARG A 100 -8.20 -6.96 19.24
C ARG A 100 -7.04 -7.73 18.61
N ASN A 101 -5.83 -7.16 18.65
CA ASN A 101 -4.62 -7.69 18.02
C ASN A 101 -3.50 -7.91 19.07
N PRO A 102 -3.67 -8.81 20.05
CA PRO A 102 -2.76 -8.92 21.20
C PRO A 102 -1.35 -9.40 20.84
N GLN A 103 -1.18 -9.95 19.63
CA GLN A 103 0.13 -10.43 19.13
C GLN A 103 0.82 -9.41 18.21
N GLN A 104 0.16 -8.32 17.86
CA GLN A 104 0.71 -7.30 16.97
C GLN A 104 1.77 -6.47 17.71
N LEU A 105 3.01 -6.52 17.22
CA LEU A 105 4.16 -5.86 17.84
C LEU A 105 4.17 -4.35 17.65
N ASN A 106 3.61 -3.86 16.54
CA ASN A 106 3.68 -2.47 16.15
C ASN A 106 2.32 -1.99 15.61
N ILE A 107 1.99 -0.73 15.87
CA ILE A 107 0.89 0.00 15.26
C ILE A 107 1.53 1.08 14.38
N PHE A 108 1.03 1.25 13.16
CA PHE A 108 1.60 2.16 12.17
C PHE A 108 0.68 3.36 11.93
N ASP A 109 1.27 4.54 11.83
CA ASP A 109 0.67 5.75 11.26
C ASP A 109 1.62 6.22 10.15
N VAL A 110 1.16 6.21 8.89
CA VAL A 110 2.00 6.49 7.72
C VAL A 110 1.34 7.55 6.87
N LYS A 111 2.02 8.68 6.70
CA LYS A 111 1.61 9.77 5.82
C LYS A 111 2.59 9.91 4.68
N ILE A 112 2.07 10.10 3.47
CA ILE A 112 2.88 10.31 2.26
C ILE A 112 2.24 11.45 1.48
N ALA A 113 2.96 12.57 1.32
CA ALA A 113 2.41 13.72 0.59
C ALA A 113 2.24 13.40 -0.91
N GLN A 114 3.22 12.73 -1.51
CA GLN A 114 3.15 12.30 -2.91
C GLN A 114 3.74 10.91 -3.08
N LEU A 115 2.98 10.02 -3.70
CA LEU A 115 3.40 8.67 -4.08
C LEU A 115 3.26 8.51 -5.59
N SER A 116 4.26 7.93 -6.22
CA SER A 116 4.25 7.58 -7.64
C SER A 116 4.78 6.16 -7.82
N LEU A 117 4.01 5.32 -8.52
CA LEU A 117 4.37 3.94 -8.86
C LEU A 117 4.39 3.80 -10.38
N LYS A 118 5.48 3.27 -10.93
CA LYS A 118 5.60 3.04 -12.38
C LYS A 118 5.54 1.57 -12.71
N GLU A 119 4.81 1.27 -13.78
CA GLU A 119 4.73 -0.06 -14.39
C GLU A 119 4.37 -1.13 -13.36
N ILE A 120 3.18 -1.01 -12.79
CA ILE A 120 2.66 -2.00 -11.83
C ILE A 120 2.31 -3.28 -12.58
N VAL A 121 2.98 -4.38 -12.24
CA VAL A 121 2.67 -5.72 -12.74
C VAL A 121 2.06 -6.53 -11.59
N LEU A 122 0.80 -6.91 -11.76
CA LEU A 122 0.06 -7.73 -10.80
C LEU A 122 -0.16 -9.11 -11.38
N GLU A 123 0.53 -10.11 -10.87
CA GLU A 123 0.31 -11.51 -11.14
C GLU A 123 -0.30 -12.20 -9.92
N LYS A 124 -0.87 -13.39 -10.07
CA LYS A 124 -1.61 -14.10 -9.01
C LYS A 124 -0.86 -14.21 -7.66
N LYS A 125 0.47 -14.17 -7.65
CA LYS A 125 1.33 -14.27 -6.46
C LYS A 125 2.53 -13.33 -6.50
N LYS A 126 2.53 -12.35 -7.38
CA LYS A 126 3.66 -11.43 -7.53
C LYS A 126 3.18 -10.01 -7.80
N LEU A 127 3.78 -9.06 -7.09
CA LEU A 127 3.70 -7.63 -7.35
C LEU A 127 5.06 -7.16 -7.87
N GLY A 128 5.10 -6.69 -9.11
CA GLY A 128 6.26 -6.08 -9.73
C GLY A 128 6.09 -4.57 -9.87
N LEU A 129 7.17 -3.80 -9.69
CA LEU A 129 7.23 -2.36 -9.91
C LEU A 129 8.59 -1.99 -10.52
N THR A 130 8.61 -1.15 -11.53
CA THR A 130 9.86 -0.58 -12.03
C THR A 130 10.40 0.52 -11.10
N ASN A 131 9.51 1.37 -10.58
CA ASN A 131 9.91 2.43 -9.65
C ASN A 131 8.77 2.76 -8.68
N ALA A 132 9.13 2.95 -7.41
CA ALA A 132 8.28 3.50 -6.37
C ALA A 132 8.92 4.76 -5.79
N SER A 133 8.31 5.91 -6.01
CA SER A 133 8.78 7.20 -5.51
C SER A 133 7.84 7.75 -4.44
N PHE A 134 8.41 8.16 -3.32
CA PHE A 134 7.72 8.73 -2.17
C PHE A 134 8.31 10.10 -1.86
N ASN A 135 7.48 11.10 -1.63
CA ASN A 135 7.94 12.41 -1.18
C ASN A 135 7.12 12.88 0.03
N GLY A 136 7.81 13.43 1.02
CA GLY A 136 7.17 13.86 2.27
C GLY A 136 6.57 12.70 3.06
N THR A 137 7.35 11.62 3.23
CA THR A 137 6.93 10.44 3.99
C THR A 137 7.16 10.65 5.48
N ASN A 138 6.10 10.52 6.28
CA ASN A 138 6.19 10.50 7.74
C ASN A 138 5.69 9.15 8.25
N ILE A 139 6.55 8.40 8.92
CA ILE A 139 6.24 7.10 9.51
C ILE A 139 6.33 7.22 11.02
N VAL A 140 5.22 6.91 11.71
CA VAL A 140 5.21 6.75 13.17
C VAL A 140 4.88 5.29 13.49
N ILE A 141 5.77 4.66 14.26
CA ILE A 141 5.61 3.28 14.72
C ILE A 141 5.40 3.30 16.23
N PHE A 142 4.25 2.87 16.69
CA PHE A 142 3.95 2.69 18.10
C PHE A 142 4.21 1.22 18.46
N LYS A 143 5.22 0.97 19.29
CA LYS A 143 5.47 -0.37 19.83
C LYS A 143 4.36 -0.76 20.80
N THR A 144 3.99 -2.01 20.79
CA THR A 144 3.01 -2.57 21.74
C THR A 144 3.72 -3.34 22.86
N ASN A 145 2.96 -3.82 23.84
CA ASN A 145 3.45 -4.73 24.89
C ASN A 145 3.46 -6.21 24.44
N ALA A 146 3.14 -6.49 23.19
CA ALA A 146 3.14 -7.85 22.66
C ALA A 146 4.55 -8.44 22.68
N LYS A 147 4.65 -9.71 23.03
CA LYS A 147 5.92 -10.45 22.99
C LYS A 147 6.14 -11.02 21.59
N GLN A 148 7.35 -10.90 21.08
CA GLN A 148 7.73 -11.54 19.83
C GLN A 148 7.55 -13.05 19.97
N GLN A 149 6.68 -13.62 19.16
CA GLN A 149 6.54 -15.07 19.04
C GLN A 149 7.54 -15.58 18.01
N ALA A 150 7.95 -16.86 18.14
CA ALA A 150 8.74 -17.50 17.10
C ALA A 150 8.00 -17.40 15.76
N LYS A 151 8.70 -16.96 14.71
CA LYS A 151 8.13 -16.91 13.35
C LYS A 151 7.57 -18.28 13.00
N LYS A 152 6.28 -18.35 12.69
CA LYS A 152 5.74 -19.49 11.94
C LYS A 152 6.28 -19.40 10.52
N ASP A 153 6.69 -20.54 9.97
CA ASP A 153 7.08 -20.67 8.55
C ASP A 153 5.84 -20.57 7.64
N ASP A 154 5.16 -19.42 7.67
CA ASP A 154 4.06 -19.17 6.75
C ASP A 154 4.64 -18.79 5.38
N ALA A 155 4.21 -19.49 4.35
CA ALA A 155 4.59 -19.18 2.97
C ALA A 155 4.19 -17.74 2.60
N VAL A 156 5.06 -17.04 1.88
CA VAL A 156 4.79 -15.71 1.35
C VAL A 156 3.61 -15.79 0.38
N LYS A 157 2.54 -15.07 0.69
CA LYS A 157 1.32 -15.09 -0.12
C LYS A 157 1.51 -14.37 -1.44
N THR A 158 2.28 -13.27 -1.44
CA THR A 158 2.58 -12.45 -2.61
C THR A 158 4.04 -12.06 -2.58
N ALA A 159 4.80 -12.48 -3.58
CA ALA A 159 6.17 -12.02 -3.78
C ALA A 159 6.18 -10.56 -4.25
N ILE A 160 7.22 -9.81 -3.88
CA ILE A 160 7.40 -8.40 -4.27
C ILE A 160 8.74 -8.28 -4.99
N ASP A 161 8.72 -7.58 -6.13
CA ASP A 161 9.91 -7.30 -6.95
C ASP A 161 9.85 -5.84 -7.37
N ILE A 162 10.66 -4.98 -6.73
CA ILE A 162 10.72 -3.55 -7.03
C ILE A 162 12.13 -3.21 -7.48
N GLN A 163 12.26 -2.65 -8.69
CA GLN A 163 13.59 -2.33 -9.25
C GLN A 163 14.23 -1.12 -8.56
N GLU A 164 13.43 -0.12 -8.17
CA GLU A 164 13.94 1.05 -7.47
C GLU A 164 12.90 1.65 -6.53
N VAL A 165 13.32 1.97 -5.32
CA VAL A 165 12.53 2.74 -4.34
C VAL A 165 13.28 4.01 -3.99
N ILE A 166 12.64 5.16 -4.19
CA ILE A 166 13.17 6.47 -3.83
C ILE A 166 12.22 7.11 -2.83
N SER A 167 12.74 7.51 -1.68
CA SER A 167 11.98 8.31 -0.70
C SER A 167 12.75 9.58 -0.42
N THR A 168 12.10 10.73 -0.61
CA THR A 168 12.66 12.05 -0.30
C THR A 168 11.87 12.73 0.81
N ASN A 169 12.55 13.54 1.62
CA ASN A 169 11.94 14.23 2.76
C ASN A 169 11.22 13.28 3.73
N ALA A 170 11.84 12.14 4.01
CA ALA A 170 11.28 11.14 4.92
C ALA A 170 11.61 11.48 6.39
N THR A 171 10.71 11.11 7.29
CA THR A 171 10.91 11.11 8.75
C THR A 171 10.43 9.81 9.34
N LEU A 172 11.13 9.32 10.38
CA LEU A 172 10.76 8.11 11.12
C LEU A 172 10.73 8.41 12.60
N LYS A 173 9.61 8.09 13.24
CA LYS A 173 9.46 8.13 14.70
C LYS A 173 9.05 6.76 15.21
N ILE A 174 9.71 6.28 16.26
CA ILE A 174 9.34 5.05 16.99
C ILE A 174 9.03 5.43 18.42
N VAL A 175 7.85 5.05 18.89
CA VAL A 175 7.33 5.34 20.22
C VAL A 175 7.21 4.05 21.01
N ASN A 176 7.75 4.02 22.22
CA ASN A 176 7.64 2.88 23.12
C ASN A 176 6.22 2.77 23.72
N PRO A 177 5.85 1.62 24.32
CA PRO A 177 4.55 1.43 24.96
C PRO A 177 4.26 2.43 26.09
N ASN A 178 5.28 2.97 26.74
CA ASN A 178 5.18 4.03 27.77
C ASN A 178 5.08 5.45 27.17
N GLN A 179 4.86 5.57 25.86
CA GLN A 179 4.74 6.80 25.07
C GLN A 179 6.01 7.67 25.01
N GLN A 180 7.16 7.13 25.38
CA GLN A 180 8.44 7.78 25.19
C GLN A 180 9.01 7.50 23.79
N ASP A 181 9.65 8.49 23.20
CA ASP A 181 10.32 8.33 21.91
C ASP A 181 11.52 7.38 22.09
N PHE A 182 11.53 6.31 21.30
CA PHE A 182 12.67 5.41 21.18
C PHE A 182 13.63 5.88 20.08
N LEU A 183 13.05 6.37 18.98
CA LEU A 183 13.78 6.94 17.85
C LEU A 183 12.96 8.09 17.28
N ASN A 184 13.63 9.18 16.94
CA ASN A 184 13.07 10.27 16.18
C ASN A 184 14.15 10.81 15.26
N THR A 185 14.00 10.59 13.95
CA THR A 185 14.96 11.04 12.96
C THR A 185 14.69 12.49 12.57
N GLY A 186 15.72 13.17 12.07
CA GLY A 186 15.54 14.33 11.21
C GLY A 186 14.96 13.92 9.85
N ILE A 187 14.97 14.85 8.90
CA ILE A 187 14.62 14.57 7.50
C ILE A 187 15.75 13.79 6.86
N PHE A 188 15.41 12.76 6.10
CA PHE A 188 16.39 11.96 5.34
C PHE A 188 15.80 11.53 4.00
N ASP A 189 16.68 11.23 3.06
CA ASP A 189 16.37 10.63 1.78
C ASP A 189 16.90 9.19 1.73
N VAL A 190 16.17 8.32 1.04
CA VAL A 190 16.54 6.92 0.85
C VAL A 190 16.45 6.56 -0.62
N ASN A 191 17.45 5.86 -1.13
CA ASN A 191 17.37 5.17 -2.42
C ASN A 191 17.76 3.70 -2.22
N VAL A 192 16.88 2.79 -2.64
CA VAL A 192 17.11 1.35 -2.59
C VAL A 192 16.90 0.78 -3.99
N LYS A 193 17.89 0.06 -4.49
CA LYS A 193 17.79 -0.66 -5.77
C LYS A 193 17.54 -2.12 -5.54
N LYS A 194 16.63 -2.66 -6.33
CA LYS A 194 16.31 -4.09 -6.38
C LYS A 194 15.83 -4.66 -5.05
N ILE A 195 14.60 -4.39 -4.68
CA ILE A 195 13.98 -5.01 -3.51
C ILE A 195 13.26 -6.29 -3.96
N ILE A 196 13.66 -7.43 -3.41
CA ILE A 196 13.01 -8.72 -3.63
C ILE A 196 12.53 -9.25 -2.27
N TYR A 197 11.26 -9.59 -2.19
CA TYR A 197 10.66 -10.29 -1.07
C TYR A 197 9.89 -11.50 -1.58
N ASP A 198 10.31 -12.69 -1.21
CA ASP A 198 9.73 -13.97 -1.60
C ASP A 198 9.88 -15.03 -0.50
N ASN A 199 9.55 -16.29 -0.79
CA ASN A 199 9.66 -17.38 0.17
C ASN A 199 11.10 -17.65 0.65
N GLU A 200 12.10 -17.31 -0.15
CA GLU A 200 13.51 -17.54 0.20
C GLU A 200 14.03 -16.40 1.07
N THR A 201 13.81 -15.16 0.61
CA THR A 201 14.25 -13.97 1.33
C THR A 201 13.53 -13.81 2.68
N ALA A 202 12.26 -14.22 2.78
CA ALA A 202 11.48 -14.15 4.02
C ALA A 202 12.07 -14.97 5.18
N LYS A 203 12.89 -16.01 4.88
CA LYS A 203 13.58 -16.85 5.88
C LYS A 203 14.85 -16.19 6.43
N SER A 204 15.36 -15.18 5.75
CA SER A 204 16.58 -14.47 6.16
C SER A 204 16.32 -13.55 7.37
N PRO A 205 17.34 -13.25 8.19
CA PRO A 205 17.24 -12.27 9.29
C PRO A 205 16.75 -10.89 8.80
N ILE A 206 17.19 -10.48 7.60
CA ILE A 206 16.64 -9.36 6.83
C ILE A 206 15.73 -9.99 5.77
N PRO A 207 14.39 -9.84 5.86
CA PRO A 207 13.44 -10.63 5.06
C PRO A 207 13.27 -10.14 3.62
N PHE A 208 14.22 -9.39 3.10
CA PHE A 208 14.27 -8.93 1.71
C PHE A 208 15.69 -8.80 1.22
N LEU A 209 15.89 -9.01 -0.07
CA LEU A 209 17.15 -8.81 -0.75
C LEU A 209 17.17 -7.42 -1.38
N TYR A 210 18.31 -6.74 -1.39
CA TYR A 210 18.55 -5.49 -2.12
C TYR A 210 19.97 -5.46 -2.69
N GLU A 211 20.16 -4.74 -3.80
CA GLU A 211 21.49 -4.60 -4.43
C GLU A 211 22.26 -3.37 -3.92
N ASN A 212 21.55 -2.27 -3.69
CA ASN A 212 22.16 -1.03 -3.23
C ASN A 212 21.22 -0.29 -2.28
N PHE A 213 21.78 0.33 -1.26
CA PHE A 213 21.06 1.10 -0.27
C PHE A 213 21.84 2.38 0.06
N ASP A 214 21.25 3.53 -0.18
CA ASP A 214 21.83 4.86 0.08
C ASP A 214 20.88 5.67 0.97
N ILE A 215 21.42 6.26 2.04
CA ILE A 215 20.70 7.19 2.93
C ILE A 215 21.50 8.48 3.00
N LYS A 216 20.78 9.61 2.89
CA LYS A 216 21.30 10.97 3.08
C LYS A 216 20.39 11.72 4.03
N GLY A 217 20.95 12.37 5.05
CA GLY A 217 20.22 13.18 6.03
C GLY A 217 21.07 14.30 6.57
#